data_788a4081ea124bba8b43b6e6d7c8031e
#
_entry.id   788a4081ea124bba8b43b6e6d7c8031e
#
_cell.length_a   1.000
_cell.length_b   1.000
_cell.length_c   1.000
_cell.angle_alpha   90.00
_cell.angle_beta   90.00
_cell.angle_gamma   90.00
#
_symmetry.space_group_name_H-M   'P 1'
#
loop_
_entity.id
_entity.type
_entity.pdbx_description
1 polymer ?
#
loop_
_entity_poly.entity_id
_entity_poly.type
_entity_poly.pdbx_seq_one_letter_code
_entity_poly.pdbx_strand_id
1 'polypeptide(L)'
;MVREIIEVSKQSPSGVNSQPWKVYAVLGKARDNLVKEACEKFDAGSWESEEYQVYPNKENMPDWYKARQRACGFGMYGVLGIEREDREKRTAQARKNYELFGAPVGLFISVNKAVGPNGWGHVGHFVQSICLAAVGSGLGTCLQEAWAGFPSLLKKKHLDHGDDEIIWCGISMGYEDKNEVINSFVPDREKFDSFAKIIK
;
A
#
# COMPACT_ATOMS: atom_id res chain seq x y z
N MET A 1 17.85 -5.73 9.67
CA MET A 1 16.61 -6.29 9.10
C MET A 1 15.99 -5.39 8.04
N VAL A 2 15.38 -4.20 8.31
CA VAL A 2 14.73 -3.37 7.27
C VAL A 2 15.68 -3.04 6.12
N ARG A 3 16.91 -2.58 6.43
CA ARG A 3 17.94 -2.31 5.40
C ARG A 3 18.27 -3.53 4.56
N GLU A 4 18.37 -4.69 5.16
CA GLU A 4 18.69 -5.95 4.48
C GLU A 4 17.56 -6.37 3.52
N ILE A 5 16.30 -6.21 3.96
CA ILE A 5 15.13 -6.46 3.11
C ILE A 5 15.16 -5.56 1.86
N ILE A 6 15.39 -4.26 2.03
CA ILE A 6 15.47 -3.31 0.91
C ILE A 6 16.68 -3.65 0.02
N GLU A 7 17.81 -3.98 0.62
CA GLU A 7 19.05 -4.32 -0.10
C GLU A 7 18.90 -5.59 -0.95
N VAL A 8 18.24 -6.61 -0.46
CA VAL A 8 17.94 -7.82 -1.25
C VAL A 8 16.94 -7.50 -2.35
N SER A 9 15.94 -6.68 -2.07
CA SER A 9 14.87 -6.33 -3.02
C SER A 9 15.36 -5.51 -4.21
N LYS A 10 16.49 -4.80 -4.11
CA LYS A 10 17.07 -4.06 -5.24
C LYS A 10 17.50 -4.94 -6.42
N GLN A 11 17.57 -6.26 -6.23
CA GLN A 11 17.82 -7.22 -7.32
C GLN A 11 16.62 -7.40 -8.25
N SER A 12 15.52 -6.72 -7.99
CA SER A 12 14.35 -6.74 -8.85
C SER A 12 14.67 -6.27 -10.27
N PRO A 13 14.18 -6.94 -11.31
CA PRO A 13 14.45 -6.57 -12.68
C PRO A 13 13.75 -5.25 -13.05
N SER A 14 14.41 -4.47 -13.92
CA SER A 14 13.80 -3.29 -14.54
C SER A 14 14.31 -3.13 -15.98
N GLY A 15 13.48 -2.63 -16.89
CA GLY A 15 13.88 -2.41 -18.29
C GLY A 15 15.08 -1.48 -18.34
N VAL A 16 16.07 -1.86 -19.16
CA VAL A 16 17.38 -1.17 -19.31
C VAL A 16 18.10 -0.90 -17.98
N ASN A 17 17.76 -1.67 -16.95
CA ASN A 17 18.25 -1.50 -15.57
C ASN A 17 17.97 -0.10 -15.00
N SER A 18 16.82 0.46 -15.31
CA SER A 18 16.44 1.84 -14.96
C SER A 18 16.23 2.07 -13.47
N GLN A 19 15.87 1.04 -12.70
CA GLN A 19 15.69 1.06 -11.24
C GLN A 19 14.92 2.30 -10.74
N PRO A 20 13.67 2.52 -11.22
CA PRO A 20 12.96 3.79 -11.09
C PRO A 20 12.33 4.02 -9.70
N TRP A 21 12.63 3.17 -8.75
CA TRP A 21 12.10 3.19 -7.38
C TRP A 21 13.01 3.96 -6.44
N LYS A 22 12.40 4.64 -5.48
CA LYS A 22 13.03 5.08 -4.25
C LYS A 22 12.22 4.63 -3.04
N VAL A 23 12.87 4.47 -1.90
CA VAL A 23 12.26 4.00 -0.65
C VAL A 23 12.61 4.96 0.47
N TYR A 24 11.59 5.41 1.18
CA TYR A 24 11.71 6.20 2.39
C TYR A 24 11.21 5.36 3.55
N ALA A 25 12.10 4.99 4.47
CA ALA A 25 11.74 4.21 5.64
C ALA A 25 11.59 5.12 6.87
N VAL A 26 10.43 5.05 7.51
CA VAL A 26 10.15 5.79 8.75
C VAL A 26 9.98 4.83 9.92
N LEU A 27 10.68 5.10 11.01
CA LEU A 27 10.71 4.29 12.22
C LEU A 27 10.75 5.20 13.46
N GLY A 28 10.42 4.63 14.62
CA GLY A 28 10.52 5.31 15.90
C GLY A 28 9.82 6.67 15.89
N LYS A 29 10.43 7.70 16.43
CA LYS A 29 9.83 9.02 16.56
C LYS A 29 9.40 9.66 15.23
N ALA A 30 10.13 9.42 14.14
CA ALA A 30 9.73 9.91 12.81
C ALA A 30 8.42 9.27 12.35
N ARG A 31 8.28 7.95 12.54
CA ARG A 31 7.05 7.21 12.29
C ARG A 31 5.89 7.74 13.14
N ASP A 32 6.12 7.93 14.45
CA ASP A 32 5.07 8.35 15.38
C ASP A 32 4.56 9.77 15.06
N ASN A 33 5.45 10.68 14.69
CA ASN A 33 5.08 12.02 14.27
C ASN A 33 4.25 12.00 12.98
N LEU A 34 4.68 11.21 11.99
CA LEU A 34 3.93 11.07 10.73
C LEU A 34 2.53 10.49 10.98
N VAL A 35 2.43 9.41 11.75
CA VAL A 35 1.15 8.78 12.10
C VAL A 35 0.22 9.76 12.79
N LYS A 36 0.71 10.49 13.78
CA LYS A 36 -0.08 11.49 14.50
C LYS A 36 -0.69 12.50 13.52
N GLU A 37 0.12 13.12 12.68
CA GLU A 37 -0.36 14.15 11.77
C GLU A 37 -1.28 13.61 10.67
N ALA A 38 -0.98 12.42 10.15
CA ALA A 38 -1.83 11.78 9.16
C ALA A 38 -3.21 11.45 9.74
N CYS A 39 -3.26 10.97 10.98
CA CYS A 39 -4.51 10.72 11.68
C CYS A 39 -5.29 12.00 11.96
N GLU A 40 -4.62 13.08 12.38
CA GLU A 40 -5.27 14.39 12.57
C GLU A 40 -5.89 14.92 11.27
N LYS A 41 -5.18 14.79 10.13
CA LYS A 41 -5.71 15.16 8.81
C LYS A 41 -6.90 14.29 8.40
N PHE A 42 -6.80 12.97 8.63
CA PHE A 42 -7.89 12.04 8.36
C PHE A 42 -9.15 12.40 9.16
N ASP A 43 -9.01 12.60 10.46
CA ASP A 43 -10.11 12.93 11.38
C ASP A 43 -10.77 14.27 11.02
N ALA A 44 -9.97 15.22 10.52
CA ALA A 44 -10.45 16.51 10.01
C ALA A 44 -11.05 16.46 8.59
N GLY A 45 -11.00 15.32 7.90
CA GLY A 45 -11.42 15.19 6.51
C GLY A 45 -10.59 16.04 5.52
N SER A 46 -9.35 16.36 5.89
CA SER A 46 -8.45 17.26 5.15
C SER A 46 -7.68 16.51 4.06
N TRP A 47 -8.39 15.99 3.07
CA TRP A 47 -7.80 15.27 1.94
C TRP A 47 -7.09 16.22 0.97
N GLU A 48 -6.01 15.72 0.37
CA GLU A 48 -5.26 16.40 -0.68
C GLU A 48 -5.58 15.77 -2.04
N SER A 49 -5.26 16.47 -3.13
CA SER A 49 -5.38 15.90 -4.47
C SER A 49 -4.31 14.84 -4.69
N GLU A 50 -4.72 13.68 -5.13
CA GLU A 50 -3.81 12.60 -5.54
C GLU A 50 -2.94 13.03 -6.71
N GLU A 51 -1.66 12.67 -6.71
CA GLU A 51 -0.72 12.97 -7.79
C GLU A 51 -0.84 12.00 -8.98
N TYR A 52 -1.58 10.91 -8.81
CA TYR A 52 -1.92 9.94 -9.85
C TYR A 52 -3.29 9.33 -9.56
N GLN A 53 -3.90 8.77 -10.58
CA GLN A 53 -5.19 8.10 -10.43
C GLN A 53 -5.00 6.72 -9.78
N VAL A 54 -5.30 6.59 -8.48
CA VAL A 54 -5.17 5.33 -7.73
C VAL A 54 -6.16 4.28 -8.25
N TYR A 55 -7.42 4.66 -8.44
CA TYR A 55 -8.47 3.77 -8.94
C TYR A 55 -9.14 4.35 -10.19
N PRO A 56 -9.63 3.48 -11.10
CA PRO A 56 -10.43 3.94 -12.23
C PRO A 56 -11.69 4.69 -11.75
N ASN A 57 -12.12 5.69 -12.52
CA ASN A 57 -13.41 6.34 -12.29
C ASN A 57 -14.53 5.29 -12.30
N LYS A 58 -15.50 5.42 -11.38
CA LYS A 58 -16.59 4.44 -11.21
C LYS A 58 -17.33 4.15 -12.51
N GLU A 59 -17.45 5.14 -13.38
CA GLU A 59 -18.12 5.05 -14.70
C GLU A 59 -17.35 4.11 -15.65
N ASN A 60 -16.02 4.15 -15.61
CA ASN A 60 -15.13 3.38 -16.47
C ASN A 60 -14.69 2.06 -15.86
N MET A 61 -15.16 1.74 -14.66
CA MET A 61 -14.74 0.54 -13.93
C MET A 61 -15.49 -0.68 -14.48
N PRO A 62 -14.80 -1.71 -15.00
CA PRO A 62 -15.43 -2.93 -15.50
C PRO A 62 -16.24 -3.67 -14.42
N ASP A 63 -17.27 -4.40 -14.81
CA ASP A 63 -18.12 -5.11 -13.84
C ASP A 63 -17.38 -6.16 -13.04
N TRP A 64 -16.44 -6.88 -13.66
CA TRP A 64 -15.60 -7.85 -12.96
C TRP A 64 -14.74 -7.17 -11.88
N TYR A 65 -14.25 -5.94 -12.13
CA TYR A 65 -13.47 -5.19 -11.16
C TYR A 65 -14.34 -4.78 -9.97
N LYS A 66 -15.54 -4.22 -10.25
CA LYS A 66 -16.53 -3.87 -9.20
C LYS A 66 -16.92 -5.08 -8.35
N ALA A 67 -17.11 -6.24 -8.99
CA ALA A 67 -17.44 -7.49 -8.29
C ALA A 67 -16.34 -7.91 -7.32
N ARG A 68 -15.08 -7.91 -7.76
CA ARG A 68 -13.92 -8.26 -6.92
C ARG A 68 -13.71 -7.27 -5.79
N GLN A 69 -13.82 -5.97 -6.06
CA GLN A 69 -13.71 -4.92 -5.05
C GLN A 69 -14.78 -5.09 -3.96
N ARG A 70 -16.03 -5.39 -4.37
CA ARG A 70 -17.12 -5.66 -3.42
C ARG A 70 -16.88 -6.93 -2.61
N ALA A 71 -16.48 -8.01 -3.24
CA ALA A 71 -16.21 -9.28 -2.57
C ALA A 71 -15.10 -9.12 -1.52
N CYS A 72 -14.01 -8.44 -1.87
CA CYS A 72 -12.92 -8.12 -0.94
C CYS A 72 -13.42 -7.28 0.24
N GLY A 73 -14.16 -6.21 -0.02
CA GLY A 73 -14.70 -5.34 1.04
C GLY A 73 -15.68 -6.07 1.96
N PHE A 74 -16.63 -6.82 1.41
CA PHE A 74 -17.58 -7.59 2.21
C PHE A 74 -16.90 -8.68 3.04
N GLY A 75 -15.93 -9.40 2.44
CA GLY A 75 -15.18 -10.41 3.18
C GLY A 75 -14.40 -9.82 4.34
N MET A 76 -13.68 -8.73 4.12
CA MET A 76 -12.91 -8.04 5.14
C MET A 76 -13.80 -7.52 6.27
N TYR A 77 -14.87 -6.79 5.95
CA TYR A 77 -15.78 -6.25 6.96
C TYR A 77 -16.56 -7.35 7.67
N GLY A 78 -16.91 -8.44 6.97
CA GLY A 78 -17.58 -9.60 7.56
C GLY A 78 -16.75 -10.26 8.65
N VAL A 79 -15.45 -10.48 8.40
CA VAL A 79 -14.53 -11.02 9.43
C VAL A 79 -14.39 -10.09 10.63
N LEU A 80 -14.45 -8.76 10.40
CA LEU A 80 -14.41 -7.76 11.46
C LEU A 80 -15.74 -7.57 12.20
N GLY A 81 -16.83 -8.21 11.78
CA GLY A 81 -18.16 -7.99 12.34
C GLY A 81 -18.67 -6.56 12.14
N ILE A 82 -18.29 -5.93 11.01
CA ILE A 82 -18.68 -4.54 10.68
C ILE A 82 -19.75 -4.58 9.59
N GLU A 83 -20.94 -4.17 9.95
CA GLU A 83 -22.07 -4.10 9.02
C GLU A 83 -21.94 -2.91 8.05
N ARG A 84 -22.68 -2.98 6.95
CA ARG A 84 -22.62 -1.94 5.90
C ARG A 84 -23.04 -0.56 6.42
N GLU A 85 -23.95 -0.52 7.34
CA GLU A 85 -24.53 0.68 7.96
C GLU A 85 -23.63 1.26 9.06
N ASP A 86 -22.68 0.50 9.59
CA ASP A 86 -21.75 0.90 10.65
C ASP A 86 -20.69 1.86 10.16
N ARG A 87 -21.09 3.09 9.83
CA ARG A 87 -20.19 4.10 9.27
C ARG A 87 -19.01 4.42 10.18
N GLU A 88 -19.26 4.52 11.49
CA GLU A 88 -18.20 4.83 12.46
C GLU A 88 -17.14 3.74 12.51
N LYS A 89 -17.53 2.46 12.59
CA LYS A 89 -16.58 1.34 12.59
C LYS A 89 -15.82 1.25 11.27
N ARG A 90 -16.49 1.51 10.15
CA ARG A 90 -15.83 1.54 8.82
C ARG A 90 -14.82 2.67 8.72
N THR A 91 -15.14 3.86 9.24
CA THR A 91 -14.22 4.99 9.30
C THR A 91 -13.04 4.68 10.21
N ALA A 92 -13.28 4.11 11.39
CA ALA A 92 -12.22 3.67 12.30
C ALA A 92 -11.29 2.62 11.64
N GLN A 93 -11.85 1.67 10.88
CA GLN A 93 -11.05 0.69 10.15
C GLN A 93 -10.23 1.35 9.03
N ALA A 94 -10.80 2.30 8.29
CA ALA A 94 -10.07 3.04 7.26
C ALA A 94 -8.93 3.88 7.85
N ARG A 95 -9.13 4.47 9.02
CA ARG A 95 -8.14 5.25 9.76
C ARG A 95 -6.89 4.44 10.10
N LYS A 96 -7.02 3.13 10.35
CA LYS A 96 -5.89 2.23 10.64
C LYS A 96 -4.81 2.23 9.55
N ASN A 97 -5.16 2.58 8.29
CA ASN A 97 -4.15 2.79 7.23
C ASN A 97 -3.12 3.84 7.64
N TYR A 98 -3.56 4.94 8.24
CA TYR A 98 -2.69 6.06 8.65
C TYR A 98 -2.00 5.82 9.99
N GLU A 99 -2.42 4.79 10.71
CA GLU A 99 -1.73 4.24 11.87
C GLU A 99 -0.67 3.20 11.49
N LEU A 100 -0.51 2.93 10.17
CA LEU A 100 0.30 1.84 9.64
C LEU A 100 -0.12 0.47 10.22
N PHE A 101 -1.39 0.31 10.56
CA PHE A 101 -1.94 -0.86 11.25
C PHE A 101 -1.15 -1.25 12.53
N GLY A 102 -0.57 -0.26 13.23
CA GLY A 102 0.25 -0.48 14.41
C GLY A 102 1.68 -0.95 14.13
N ALA A 103 2.06 -1.15 12.88
CA ALA A 103 3.40 -1.61 12.53
C ALA A 103 4.49 -0.60 12.93
N PRO A 104 5.66 -1.06 13.41
CA PRO A 104 6.75 -0.19 13.85
C PRO A 104 7.51 0.46 12.69
N VAL A 105 7.30 0.00 11.46
CA VAL A 105 7.97 0.47 10.26
C VAL A 105 6.95 0.85 9.20
N GLY A 106 7.10 2.05 8.62
CA GLY A 106 6.44 2.46 7.39
C GLY A 106 7.49 2.63 6.28
N LEU A 107 7.28 1.98 5.15
CA LEU A 107 8.05 2.23 3.93
C LEU A 107 7.16 3.00 2.96
N PHE A 108 7.68 4.08 2.39
CA PHE A 108 7.01 4.83 1.35
C PHE A 108 7.77 4.66 0.05
N ILE A 109 7.07 4.22 -0.96
CA ILE A 109 7.66 3.91 -2.26
C ILE A 109 7.32 5.03 -3.22
N SER A 110 8.35 5.59 -3.83
CA SER A 110 8.17 6.61 -4.87
C SER A 110 8.67 6.15 -6.23
N VAL A 111 8.11 6.79 -7.23
CA VAL A 111 8.49 6.63 -8.63
C VAL A 111 8.74 8.00 -9.25
N ASN A 112 9.76 8.14 -10.11
CA ASN A 112 10.01 9.40 -10.80
C ASN A 112 8.90 9.71 -11.81
N LYS A 113 8.44 10.95 -11.87
CA LYS A 113 7.38 11.42 -12.77
C LYS A 113 7.68 11.24 -14.26
N ALA A 114 8.96 11.21 -14.61
CA ALA A 114 9.41 11.06 -16.01
C ALA A 114 9.26 9.63 -16.53
N VAL A 115 9.05 8.62 -15.66
CA VAL A 115 8.92 7.23 -16.11
C VAL A 115 7.50 6.96 -16.59
N GLY A 116 7.39 6.30 -17.75
CA GLY A 116 6.12 5.88 -18.32
C GLY A 116 5.53 4.65 -17.61
N PRO A 117 4.49 4.03 -18.19
CA PRO A 117 3.79 2.86 -17.62
C PRO A 117 4.73 1.70 -17.24
N ASN A 118 5.81 1.49 -18.00
CA ASN A 118 6.81 0.47 -17.68
C ASN A 118 7.49 0.72 -16.34
N GLY A 119 7.75 1.97 -15.98
CA GLY A 119 8.35 2.33 -14.70
C GLY A 119 7.49 1.89 -13.53
N TRP A 120 6.18 2.07 -13.62
CA TRP A 120 5.23 1.60 -12.62
C TRP A 120 5.26 0.08 -12.46
N GLY A 121 5.31 -0.67 -13.58
CA GLY A 121 5.47 -2.12 -13.55
C GLY A 121 6.78 -2.56 -12.86
N HIS A 122 7.87 -1.86 -13.12
CA HIS A 122 9.17 -2.14 -12.49
C HIS A 122 9.15 -1.87 -10.97
N VAL A 123 8.49 -0.79 -10.54
CA VAL A 123 8.29 -0.51 -9.10
C VAL A 123 7.42 -1.60 -8.47
N GLY A 124 6.41 -2.12 -9.18
CA GLY A 124 5.62 -3.26 -8.72
C GLY A 124 6.46 -4.52 -8.45
N HIS A 125 7.42 -4.84 -9.34
CA HIS A 125 8.37 -5.95 -9.10
C HIS A 125 9.17 -5.74 -7.82
N PHE A 126 9.69 -4.51 -7.63
CA PHE A 126 10.46 -4.15 -6.46
C PHE A 126 9.65 -4.25 -5.16
N VAL A 127 8.42 -3.72 -5.15
CA VAL A 127 7.50 -3.81 -4.00
C VAL A 127 7.18 -5.25 -3.65
N GLN A 128 6.88 -6.09 -4.64
CA GLN A 128 6.64 -7.51 -4.40
C GLN A 128 7.87 -8.21 -3.82
N SER A 129 9.08 -7.84 -4.27
CA SER A 129 10.33 -8.36 -3.71
C SER A 129 10.51 -7.96 -2.24
N ILE A 130 10.16 -6.72 -1.86
CA ILE A 130 10.15 -6.29 -0.45
C ILE A 130 9.21 -7.16 0.37
N CYS A 131 7.99 -7.40 -0.12
CA CYS A 131 7.02 -8.23 0.60
C CYS A 131 7.52 -9.68 0.79
N LEU A 132 8.11 -10.27 -0.24
CA LEU A 132 8.65 -11.63 -0.16
C LEU A 132 9.87 -11.72 0.78
N ALA A 133 10.78 -10.76 0.70
CA ALA A 133 11.94 -10.69 1.58
C ALA A 133 11.53 -10.48 3.05
N ALA A 134 10.48 -9.68 3.29
CA ALA A 134 9.92 -9.50 4.63
C ALA A 134 9.35 -10.81 5.17
N VAL A 135 8.56 -11.54 4.39
CA VAL A 135 8.04 -12.87 4.76
C VAL A 135 9.19 -13.84 5.05
N GLY A 136 10.21 -13.86 4.20
CA GLY A 136 11.44 -14.67 4.43
C GLY A 136 12.17 -14.30 5.73
N SER A 137 11.95 -13.09 6.24
CA SER A 137 12.50 -12.60 7.52
C SER A 137 11.51 -12.74 8.70
N GLY A 138 10.38 -13.41 8.50
CA GLY A 138 9.34 -13.60 9.51
C GLY A 138 8.45 -12.37 9.77
N LEU A 139 8.45 -11.39 8.88
CA LEU A 139 7.64 -10.18 8.99
C LEU A 139 6.41 -10.23 8.07
N GLY A 140 5.33 -9.59 8.50
CA GLY A 140 4.17 -9.27 7.67
C GLY A 140 4.31 -7.89 7.03
N THR A 141 3.61 -7.70 5.91
CA THR A 141 3.51 -6.42 5.21
C THR A 141 2.09 -6.15 4.76
N CYS A 142 1.70 -4.88 4.72
CA CYS A 142 0.45 -4.44 4.12
C CYS A 142 0.71 -3.22 3.22
N LEU A 143 0.36 -3.35 1.93
CA LEU A 143 0.43 -2.25 0.98
C LEU A 143 -0.75 -1.30 1.19
N GLN A 144 -0.48 0.00 1.14
CA GLN A 144 -1.42 1.05 1.52
C GLN A 144 -1.39 2.20 0.50
N GLU A 145 -2.19 2.09 -0.54
CA GLU A 145 -2.38 3.18 -1.52
C GLU A 145 -3.13 4.39 -0.92
N ALA A 146 -3.77 4.20 0.24
CA ALA A 146 -4.42 5.28 0.99
C ALA A 146 -3.51 6.49 1.24
N TRP A 147 -2.20 6.29 1.34
CA TRP A 147 -1.22 7.36 1.53
C TRP A 147 -1.10 8.32 0.34
N ALA A 148 -1.57 7.94 -0.85
CA ALA A 148 -1.67 8.84 -1.99
C ALA A 148 -2.59 10.06 -1.75
N GLY A 149 -3.47 9.98 -0.75
CA GLY A 149 -4.35 11.08 -0.34
C GLY A 149 -3.67 12.17 0.49
N PHE A 150 -2.39 12.02 0.85
CA PHE A 150 -1.63 13.02 1.63
C PHE A 150 -0.24 13.31 1.05
N PRO A 151 -0.11 13.61 -0.25
CA PRO A 151 1.19 13.78 -0.88
C PRO A 151 2.00 14.94 -0.28
N SER A 152 1.38 16.08 0.04
CA SER A 152 2.11 17.23 0.62
C SER A 152 2.62 16.96 2.03
N LEU A 153 1.83 16.22 2.85
CA LEU A 153 2.27 15.80 4.18
C LEU A 153 3.55 14.95 4.09
N LEU A 154 3.54 13.97 3.19
CA LEU A 154 4.70 13.10 2.99
C LEU A 154 5.90 13.88 2.47
N LYS A 155 5.72 14.62 1.36
CA LYS A 155 6.80 15.31 0.64
C LYS A 155 7.49 16.39 1.45
N LYS A 156 6.71 17.33 1.94
CA LYS A 156 7.28 18.57 2.49
C LYS A 156 7.77 18.44 3.92
N LYS A 157 7.27 17.45 4.65
CA LYS A 157 7.46 17.43 6.09
C LYS A 157 8.17 16.19 6.63
N HIS A 158 7.91 15.04 6.06
CA HIS A 158 8.33 13.79 6.67
C HIS A 158 9.36 12.99 5.89
N LEU A 159 9.40 13.11 4.55
CA LEU A 159 10.24 12.23 3.73
C LEU A 159 11.38 12.94 3.01
N ASP A 160 11.39 14.27 2.95
CA ASP A 160 12.40 15.08 2.25
C ASP A 160 12.67 14.55 0.82
N HIS A 161 11.59 14.28 0.08
CA HIS A 161 11.70 13.73 -1.26
C HIS A 161 11.54 14.81 -2.35
N GLY A 162 12.10 14.54 -3.52
CA GLY A 162 12.14 15.47 -4.65
C GLY A 162 10.75 15.77 -5.25
N ASP A 163 10.60 16.96 -5.84
CA ASP A 163 9.38 17.38 -6.53
C ASP A 163 9.09 16.57 -7.80
N ASP A 164 10.09 15.88 -8.33
CA ASP A 164 10.01 15.00 -9.50
C ASP A 164 9.53 13.58 -9.18
N GLU A 165 9.17 13.32 -7.93
CA GLU A 165 8.71 12.02 -7.46
C GLU A 165 7.21 12.02 -7.16
N ILE A 166 6.58 10.87 -7.39
CA ILE A 166 5.23 10.55 -6.94
C ILE A 166 5.34 9.46 -5.89
N ILE A 167 4.74 9.65 -4.73
CA ILE A 167 4.57 8.56 -3.76
C ILE A 167 3.48 7.63 -4.28
N TRP A 168 3.87 6.40 -4.62
CA TRP A 168 2.93 5.40 -5.10
C TRP A 168 2.12 4.79 -3.96
N CYS A 169 2.80 4.25 -2.94
CA CYS A 169 2.12 3.62 -1.80
C CYS A 169 2.97 3.68 -0.54
N GLY A 170 2.32 3.48 0.59
CA GLY A 170 2.96 3.07 1.82
C GLY A 170 2.99 1.54 1.93
N ILE A 171 3.90 1.02 2.76
CA ILE A 171 3.94 -0.38 3.20
C ILE A 171 4.15 -0.36 4.70
N SER A 172 3.17 -0.83 5.47
CA SER A 172 3.39 -1.13 6.87
C SER A 172 4.13 -2.47 7.00
N MET A 173 5.11 -2.54 7.89
CA MET A 173 5.94 -3.73 8.09
C MET A 173 6.18 -3.98 9.58
N GLY A 174 5.93 -5.21 10.02
CA GLY A 174 6.11 -5.63 11.41
C GLY A 174 5.82 -7.11 11.61
N TYR A 175 5.89 -7.56 12.85
CA TYR A 175 5.43 -8.90 13.18
C TYR A 175 3.90 -8.95 13.17
N GLU A 176 3.37 -10.00 12.56
CA GLU A 176 1.92 -10.23 12.51
C GLU A 176 1.39 -10.50 13.92
N ASP A 177 0.33 -9.80 14.33
CA ASP A 177 -0.45 -10.18 15.51
C ASP A 177 -1.44 -11.30 15.12
N LYS A 178 -1.10 -12.51 15.52
CA LYS A 178 -1.91 -13.71 15.21
C LYS A 178 -3.27 -13.73 15.91
N ASN A 179 -3.48 -12.86 16.90
CA ASN A 179 -4.76 -12.74 17.60
C ASN A 179 -5.72 -11.74 16.91
N GLU A 180 -5.22 -10.91 16.00
CA GLU A 180 -6.06 -9.98 15.25
C GLU A 180 -6.87 -10.73 14.20
N VAL A 181 -8.19 -10.73 14.36
CA VAL A 181 -9.14 -11.47 13.52
C VAL A 181 -9.02 -11.11 12.04
N ILE A 182 -8.64 -9.87 11.70
CA ILE A 182 -8.48 -9.43 10.31
C ILE A 182 -7.42 -10.24 9.56
N ASN A 183 -6.42 -10.75 10.25
CA ASN A 183 -5.34 -11.55 9.65
C ASN A 183 -5.83 -12.95 9.21
N SER A 184 -7.02 -13.37 9.62
CA SER A 184 -7.67 -14.59 9.11
C SER A 184 -8.34 -14.39 7.75
N PHE A 185 -8.52 -13.13 7.30
CA PHE A 185 -9.15 -12.86 6.02
C PHE A 185 -8.19 -13.09 4.85
N VAL A 186 -8.51 -14.07 4.03
CA VAL A 186 -7.79 -14.36 2.79
C VAL A 186 -8.75 -14.13 1.61
N PRO A 187 -8.53 -13.09 0.80
CA PRO A 187 -9.38 -12.85 -0.37
C PRO A 187 -9.16 -13.90 -1.45
N ASP A 188 -10.24 -14.27 -2.13
CA ASP A 188 -10.22 -15.23 -3.23
C ASP A 188 -9.27 -14.81 -4.36
N ARG A 189 -8.83 -15.82 -5.13
CA ARG A 189 -8.07 -15.63 -6.36
C ARG A 189 -8.81 -16.31 -7.52
N GLU A 190 -8.62 -15.74 -8.69
CA GLU A 190 -9.17 -16.32 -9.93
C GLU A 190 -8.59 -17.71 -10.19
N LYS A 191 -9.41 -18.57 -10.81
CA LYS A 191 -8.95 -19.89 -11.26
C LYS A 191 -7.99 -19.73 -12.43
N PHE A 192 -7.04 -20.66 -12.55
CA PHE A 192 -5.98 -20.62 -13.59
C PHE A 192 -6.53 -20.32 -14.99
N ASP A 193 -7.56 -21.01 -15.43
CA ASP A 193 -8.10 -20.88 -16.79
C ASP A 193 -8.78 -19.53 -17.08
N SER A 194 -9.04 -18.71 -16.05
CA SER A 194 -9.60 -17.38 -16.23
C SER A 194 -8.56 -16.31 -16.55
N PHE A 195 -7.29 -16.54 -16.23
CA PHE A 195 -6.22 -15.56 -16.44
C PHE A 195 -5.00 -16.12 -17.19
N ALA A 196 -4.92 -17.42 -17.42
CA ALA A 196 -3.79 -18.05 -18.10
C ALA A 196 -4.25 -19.07 -19.14
N LYS A 197 -3.50 -19.21 -20.23
CA LYS A 197 -3.70 -20.20 -21.27
C LYS A 197 -2.35 -20.79 -21.67
N ILE A 198 -2.24 -22.11 -21.65
CA ILE A 198 -1.07 -22.83 -22.18
C ILE A 198 -1.33 -23.12 -23.67
N ILE A 199 -0.47 -22.59 -24.53
CA ILE A 199 -0.48 -22.86 -25.97
C ILE A 199 0.63 -23.87 -26.23
N LYS A 200 0.28 -25.02 -26.83
CA LYS A 200 1.20 -26.10 -27.16
C LYS A 200 1.43 -26.15 -28.67
#